data_648537866cc3a72b9b21551fc73dc8e0
#
_entry.id   648537866cc3a72b9b21551fc73dc8e0
#
_cell.length_a   1.000
_cell.length_b   1.000
_cell.length_c   1.000
_cell.angle_alpha   90.00
_cell.angle_beta   90.00
_cell.angle_gamma   90.00
#
_symmetry.space_group_name_H-M   'P 1'
#
loop_
_entity.id
_entity.type
_entity.pdbx_description
1 polymer ?
#
loop_
_entity_poly.entity_id
_entity_poly.type
_entity_poly.pdbx_seq_one_letter_code
_entity_poly.pdbx_strand_id
1 'polypeptide(L)'
;MSVKKNKYIQGAILKKINSPEDLRKLKKTELKQLSSELRQYIIDIVSEKGGHFGASLGVVELTVALHYVFNTPYDQLVWDVGHQAYGHKILTGRKLLFPTNRIYNGLSGFPKRSESVYDTFGVGHSSTSISAALGMAIASKNNGNLDKQHIAVIGDGAIGGGMAFEALNHAGIENSNILIIL
;
A
#
# COMPACT_ATOMS: atom_id res chain seq x y z
N MET A 1 -21.97 -13.22 11.37
CA MET A 1 -22.46 -12.16 10.48
C MET A 1 -22.52 -12.70 9.06
N SER A 2 -23.69 -12.71 8.42
CA SER A 2 -23.85 -13.15 7.02
C SER A 2 -23.07 -12.18 6.11
N VAL A 3 -22.06 -12.67 5.42
CA VAL A 3 -21.33 -11.90 4.41
C VAL A 3 -22.31 -11.60 3.28
N LYS A 4 -22.87 -10.40 3.25
CA LYS A 4 -23.67 -9.95 2.11
C LYS A 4 -22.83 -10.14 0.84
N LYS A 5 -23.38 -10.84 -0.15
CA LYS A 5 -22.73 -11.10 -1.42
C LYS A 5 -22.18 -9.78 -1.98
N ASN A 6 -20.88 -9.70 -2.23
CA ASN A 6 -20.26 -8.48 -2.76
C ASN A 6 -20.90 -8.17 -4.12
N LYS A 7 -21.56 -7.01 -4.24
CA LYS A 7 -22.25 -6.61 -5.45
C LYS A 7 -21.31 -6.07 -6.54
N TYR A 8 -20.07 -5.77 -6.17
CA TYR A 8 -19.10 -5.17 -7.07
C TYR A 8 -18.34 -6.24 -7.87
N ILE A 9 -18.16 -5.99 -9.15
CA ILE A 9 -17.49 -6.92 -10.08
C ILE A 9 -15.99 -6.86 -9.87
N GLN A 10 -15.38 -8.02 -9.64
CA GLN A 10 -13.95 -8.11 -9.33
C GLN A 10 -13.06 -8.42 -10.54
N GLY A 11 -13.61 -8.60 -11.72
CA GLY A 11 -12.82 -9.03 -12.88
C GLY A 11 -12.24 -10.46 -12.74
N ALA A 12 -11.71 -10.98 -13.84
CA ALA A 12 -11.28 -12.40 -13.92
C ALA A 12 -9.96 -12.66 -13.15
N ILE A 13 -9.03 -11.71 -13.16
CA ILE A 13 -7.73 -11.81 -12.49
C ILE A 13 -7.85 -11.38 -11.04
N LEU A 14 -8.38 -10.19 -10.77
CA LEU A 14 -8.52 -9.65 -9.40
C LEU A 14 -9.30 -10.60 -8.48
N LYS A 15 -10.29 -11.32 -9.01
CA LYS A 15 -11.05 -12.32 -8.25
C LYS A 15 -10.15 -13.41 -7.64
N LYS A 16 -9.06 -13.78 -8.30
CA LYS A 16 -8.13 -14.83 -7.87
C LYS A 16 -7.10 -14.33 -6.86
N ILE A 17 -6.90 -13.02 -6.74
CA ILE A 17 -5.89 -12.43 -5.86
C ILE A 17 -6.48 -12.24 -4.46
N ASN A 18 -6.00 -13.00 -3.50
CA ASN A 18 -6.36 -12.86 -2.09
C ASN A 18 -5.18 -12.34 -1.24
N SER A 19 -3.96 -12.47 -1.76
CA SER A 19 -2.74 -11.98 -1.10
C SER A 19 -1.71 -11.55 -2.16
N PRO A 20 -0.67 -10.82 -1.79
CA PRO A 20 0.46 -10.53 -2.67
C PRO A 20 1.16 -11.78 -3.22
N GLU A 21 1.11 -12.90 -2.51
CA GLU A 21 1.64 -14.18 -3.00
C GLU A 21 0.91 -14.67 -4.25
N ASP A 22 -0.41 -14.49 -4.32
CA ASP A 22 -1.18 -14.85 -5.51
C ASP A 22 -0.82 -13.92 -6.68
N LEU A 23 -0.61 -12.64 -6.40
CA LEU A 23 -0.21 -11.65 -7.38
C LEU A 23 1.15 -12.00 -7.99
N ARG A 24 2.13 -12.39 -7.17
CA ARG A 24 3.48 -12.79 -7.64
C ARG A 24 3.50 -14.04 -8.52
N LYS A 25 2.45 -14.86 -8.52
CA LYS A 25 2.30 -16.02 -9.42
C LYS A 25 1.83 -15.65 -10.82
N LEU A 26 1.36 -14.41 -11.04
CA LEU A 26 0.89 -13.95 -12.34
C LEU A 26 2.06 -13.79 -13.33
N LYS A 27 1.76 -13.97 -14.62
CA LYS A 27 2.69 -13.57 -15.69
C LYS A 27 2.72 -12.04 -15.79
N LYS A 28 3.86 -11.46 -16.17
CA LYS A 28 4.00 -10.01 -16.37
C LYS A 28 2.95 -9.43 -17.34
N THR A 29 2.54 -10.20 -18.34
CA THR A 29 1.50 -9.83 -19.31
C THR A 29 0.11 -9.66 -18.69
N GLU A 30 -0.16 -10.29 -17.53
CA GLU A 30 -1.44 -10.21 -16.83
C GLU A 30 -1.53 -8.99 -15.90
N LEU A 31 -0.39 -8.36 -15.53
CA LEU A 31 -0.36 -7.25 -14.58
C LEU A 31 -1.13 -6.03 -15.09
N LYS A 32 -1.09 -5.75 -16.40
CA LYS A 32 -1.85 -4.65 -17.00
C LYS A 32 -3.36 -4.86 -16.85
N GLN A 33 -3.81 -6.08 -17.06
CA GLN A 33 -5.22 -6.43 -16.86
C GLN A 33 -5.61 -6.34 -15.38
N LEU A 34 -4.76 -6.86 -14.47
CA LEU A 34 -4.99 -6.74 -13.03
C LEU A 34 -5.12 -5.27 -12.61
N SER A 35 -4.24 -4.39 -13.10
CA SER A 35 -4.31 -2.95 -12.82
C SER A 35 -5.62 -2.34 -13.29
N SER A 36 -6.08 -2.70 -14.49
CA SER A 36 -7.38 -2.24 -15.03
C SER A 36 -8.56 -2.71 -14.18
N GLU A 37 -8.56 -3.98 -13.78
CA GLU A 37 -9.61 -4.56 -12.94
C GLU A 37 -9.61 -3.96 -11.53
N LEU A 38 -8.43 -3.74 -10.93
CA LEU A 38 -8.27 -3.08 -9.63
C LEU A 38 -8.77 -1.64 -9.67
N ARG A 39 -8.41 -0.89 -10.72
CA ARG A 39 -8.88 0.48 -10.95
C ARG A 39 -10.39 0.53 -11.02
N GLN A 40 -11.00 -0.32 -11.83
CA GLN A 40 -12.45 -0.36 -11.98
C GLN A 40 -13.14 -0.71 -10.66
N TYR A 41 -12.60 -1.67 -9.92
CA TYR A 41 -13.13 -2.06 -8.61
C TYR A 41 -13.07 -0.90 -7.58
N ILE A 42 -12.00 -0.12 -7.59
CA ILE A 42 -11.90 1.09 -6.76
C ILE A 42 -12.94 2.13 -7.20
N ILE A 43 -13.10 2.37 -8.52
CA ILE A 43 -14.06 3.32 -9.06
C ILE A 43 -15.48 2.95 -8.62
N ASP A 44 -15.89 1.70 -8.82
CA ASP A 44 -17.24 1.22 -8.51
C ASP A 44 -17.61 1.41 -7.03
N ILE A 45 -16.64 1.20 -6.13
CA ILE A 45 -16.91 1.32 -4.69
C ILE A 45 -16.83 2.76 -4.23
N VAL A 46 -15.79 3.50 -4.63
CA VAL A 46 -15.54 4.85 -4.12
C VAL A 46 -16.52 5.86 -4.70
N SER A 47 -17.00 5.69 -5.93
CA SER A 47 -18.06 6.51 -6.52
C SER A 47 -19.38 6.45 -5.73
N GLU A 48 -19.65 5.31 -5.08
CA GLU A 48 -20.85 5.12 -4.27
C GLU A 48 -20.62 5.48 -2.78
N LYS A 49 -19.45 5.14 -2.25
CA LYS A 49 -19.16 5.22 -0.79
C LYS A 49 -18.37 6.46 -0.40
N GLY A 50 -17.80 7.16 -1.36
CA GLY A 50 -16.87 8.25 -1.12
C GLY A 50 -15.49 7.77 -0.69
N GLY A 51 -14.52 8.70 -0.67
CA GLY A 51 -13.14 8.40 -0.27
C GLY A 51 -12.10 9.16 -1.09
N HIS A 52 -10.84 8.75 -0.95
CA HIS A 52 -9.69 9.35 -1.64
C HIS A 52 -9.59 8.79 -3.07
N PHE A 53 -10.28 9.40 -4.01
CA PHE A 53 -10.47 8.86 -5.35
C PHE A 53 -9.23 9.03 -6.22
N GLY A 54 -8.85 10.28 -6.53
CA GLY A 54 -7.74 10.58 -7.46
C GLY A 54 -6.41 10.01 -7.01
N ALA A 55 -6.07 10.20 -5.74
CA ALA A 55 -4.81 9.69 -5.17
C ALA A 55 -4.68 8.16 -5.28
N SER A 56 -5.78 7.43 -5.03
CA SER A 56 -5.78 5.96 -5.12
C SER A 56 -5.72 5.47 -6.56
N LEU A 57 -6.33 6.17 -7.51
CA LEU A 57 -6.29 5.81 -8.93
C LEU A 57 -4.91 6.09 -9.57
N GLY A 58 -4.23 7.15 -9.12
CA GLY A 58 -2.91 7.53 -9.63
C GLY A 58 -1.80 6.52 -9.35
N VAL A 59 -1.98 5.67 -8.33
CA VAL A 59 -0.94 4.71 -7.90
C VAL A 59 -1.34 3.24 -8.09
N VAL A 60 -2.33 2.95 -8.92
CA VAL A 60 -2.79 1.56 -9.14
C VAL A 60 -1.68 0.70 -9.70
N GLU A 61 -1.03 1.12 -10.78
CA GLU A 61 0.06 0.39 -11.42
C GLU A 61 1.27 0.27 -10.48
N LEU A 62 1.59 1.34 -9.78
CA LEU A 62 2.66 1.35 -8.75
C LEU A 62 2.35 0.32 -7.66
N THR A 63 1.13 0.28 -7.15
CA THR A 63 0.72 -0.66 -6.10
C THR A 63 0.85 -2.11 -6.57
N VAL A 64 0.39 -2.41 -7.80
CA VAL A 64 0.54 -3.73 -8.41
C VAL A 64 2.01 -4.09 -8.57
N ALA A 65 2.83 -3.17 -9.07
CA ALA A 65 4.28 -3.39 -9.25
C ALA A 65 4.99 -3.64 -7.92
N LEU A 66 4.70 -2.86 -6.89
CA LEU A 66 5.30 -3.04 -5.56
C LEU A 66 4.99 -4.41 -4.97
N HIS A 67 3.73 -4.85 -5.00
CA HIS A 67 3.37 -6.18 -4.49
C HIS A 67 3.80 -7.34 -5.39
N TYR A 68 4.13 -7.06 -6.66
CA TYR A 68 4.70 -8.06 -7.55
C TYR A 68 6.19 -8.25 -7.33
N VAL A 69 6.93 -7.17 -7.11
CA VAL A 69 8.40 -7.18 -6.99
C VAL A 69 8.86 -7.52 -5.58
N PHE A 70 8.23 -6.89 -4.56
CA PHE A 70 8.65 -7.03 -3.17
C PHE A 70 7.88 -8.13 -2.44
N ASN A 71 8.58 -8.84 -1.57
CA ASN A 71 8.02 -9.95 -0.78
C ASN A 71 7.33 -9.43 0.49
N THR A 72 6.26 -8.62 0.31
CA THR A 72 5.47 -8.16 1.46
C THR A 72 4.71 -9.32 2.12
N PRO A 73 4.58 -9.39 3.46
CA PRO A 73 4.95 -8.36 4.45
C PRO A 73 6.39 -8.47 4.99
N TYR A 74 7.23 -9.41 4.48
CA TYR A 74 8.64 -9.47 4.87
C TYR A 74 9.35 -8.16 4.50
N ASP A 75 9.25 -7.75 3.24
CA ASP A 75 9.62 -6.41 2.82
C ASP A 75 8.58 -5.40 3.33
N GLN A 76 9.04 -4.27 3.83
CA GLN A 76 8.22 -3.32 4.54
C GLN A 76 7.84 -2.13 3.67
N LEU A 77 6.54 -1.95 3.46
CA LEU A 77 5.97 -0.87 2.64
C LEU A 77 5.25 0.14 3.53
N VAL A 78 5.69 1.39 3.48
CA VAL A 78 5.10 2.52 4.21
C VAL A 78 4.50 3.51 3.22
N TRP A 79 3.21 3.79 3.36
CA TRP A 79 2.50 4.80 2.58
C TRP A 79 2.47 6.12 3.35
N ASP A 80 2.96 7.20 2.76
CA ASP A 80 2.85 8.52 3.39
C ASP A 80 1.40 8.99 3.43
N VAL A 81 0.92 9.48 4.56
CA VAL A 81 -0.50 9.73 4.83
C VAL A 81 -1.36 8.46 4.71
N GLY A 82 -1.22 7.70 3.62
CA GLY A 82 -1.94 6.47 3.34
C GLY A 82 -3.29 6.63 2.64
N HIS A 83 -3.62 7.84 2.19
CA HIS A 83 -4.86 8.12 1.46
C HIS A 83 -4.89 7.48 0.06
N GLN A 84 -3.73 7.13 -0.49
CA GLN A 84 -3.55 6.45 -1.78
C GLN A 84 -3.50 4.92 -1.65
N ALA A 85 -3.66 4.34 -0.45
CA ALA A 85 -3.42 2.92 -0.19
C ALA A 85 -4.63 2.00 -0.42
N TYR A 86 -5.64 2.40 -1.21
CA TYR A 86 -6.82 1.56 -1.45
C TYR A 86 -6.48 0.28 -2.22
N GLY A 87 -5.67 0.38 -3.27
CA GLY A 87 -5.16 -0.78 -4.00
C GLY A 87 -4.38 -1.74 -3.10
N HIS A 88 -3.54 -1.20 -2.22
CA HIS A 88 -2.81 -1.97 -1.21
C HIS A 88 -3.76 -2.78 -0.32
N LYS A 89 -4.81 -2.17 0.23
CA LYS A 89 -5.80 -2.88 1.07
C LYS A 89 -6.51 -4.00 0.29
N ILE A 90 -6.90 -3.74 -0.94
CA ILE A 90 -7.59 -4.71 -1.79
C ILE A 90 -6.69 -5.92 -2.09
N LEU A 91 -5.43 -5.69 -2.44
CA LEU A 91 -4.47 -6.74 -2.80
C LEU A 91 -3.91 -7.50 -1.60
N THR A 92 -4.10 -6.99 -0.38
CA THR A 92 -3.61 -7.59 0.87
C THR A 92 -4.71 -8.21 1.73
N GLY A 93 -5.67 -8.88 1.08
CA GLY A 93 -6.68 -9.72 1.73
C GLY A 93 -7.96 -9.01 2.18
N ARG A 94 -8.06 -7.68 2.00
CA ARG A 94 -9.23 -6.90 2.44
C ARG A 94 -10.22 -6.59 1.31
N LYS A 95 -10.06 -7.21 0.15
CA LYS A 95 -10.89 -7.00 -1.05
C LYS A 95 -12.39 -7.10 -0.76
N LEU A 96 -12.83 -8.17 -0.09
CA LEU A 96 -14.26 -8.37 0.20
C LEU A 96 -14.80 -7.40 1.27
N LEU A 97 -13.93 -6.91 2.15
CA LEU A 97 -14.28 -5.94 3.18
C LEU A 97 -14.17 -4.49 2.68
N PHE A 98 -13.53 -4.26 1.53
CA PHE A 98 -13.26 -2.91 1.05
C PHE A 98 -14.52 -2.04 0.86
N PRO A 99 -15.72 -2.57 0.51
CA PRO A 99 -16.96 -1.80 0.52
C PRO A 99 -17.34 -1.17 1.89
N THR A 100 -16.69 -1.59 2.99
CA THR A 100 -16.87 -1.01 4.33
C THR A 100 -15.80 0.05 4.66
N ASN A 101 -14.94 0.41 3.71
CA ASN A 101 -13.88 1.39 3.93
C ASN A 101 -14.45 2.75 4.36
N ARG A 102 -13.92 3.32 5.44
CA ARG A 102 -14.38 4.57 6.08
C ARG A 102 -15.80 4.54 6.69
N ILE A 103 -16.39 3.38 6.82
CA ILE A 103 -17.67 3.20 7.53
C ILE A 103 -17.37 2.80 8.99
N TYR A 104 -18.21 3.26 9.91
CA TYR A 104 -18.09 2.89 11.33
C TYR A 104 -18.08 1.36 11.50
N ASN A 105 -17.15 0.84 12.27
CA ASN A 105 -16.87 -0.60 12.41
C ASN A 105 -16.44 -1.32 11.12
N GLY A 106 -16.14 -0.59 10.05
CA GLY A 106 -15.53 -1.11 8.83
C GLY A 106 -14.03 -0.87 8.76
N LEU A 107 -13.50 -0.95 7.54
CA LEU A 107 -12.07 -0.68 7.31
C LEU A 107 -11.74 0.81 7.51
N SER A 108 -10.57 1.08 8.08
CA SER A 108 -9.99 2.42 8.15
C SER A 108 -9.73 2.98 6.75
N GLY A 109 -9.86 4.28 6.57
CA GLY A 109 -9.50 4.97 5.32
C GLY A 109 -7.99 5.00 5.04
N PHE A 110 -7.16 4.63 6.03
CA PHE A 110 -5.70 4.61 5.98
C PHE A 110 -5.19 3.22 6.40
N PRO A 111 -3.95 2.83 6.02
CA PRO A 111 -3.30 1.67 6.58
C PRO A 111 -3.31 1.69 8.11
N LYS A 112 -3.67 0.57 8.71
CA LYS A 112 -3.81 0.42 10.17
C LYS A 112 -3.27 -0.94 10.60
N ARG A 113 -2.24 -0.96 11.43
CA ARG A 113 -1.55 -2.18 11.87
C ARG A 113 -2.46 -3.24 12.48
N SER A 114 -3.55 -2.82 13.15
CA SER A 114 -4.52 -3.76 13.72
C SER A 114 -5.45 -4.40 12.67
N GLU A 115 -5.45 -3.94 11.43
CA GLU A 115 -6.24 -4.52 10.34
C GLU A 115 -5.48 -5.60 9.56
N SER A 116 -4.17 -5.44 9.39
CA SER A 116 -3.39 -6.31 8.52
C SER A 116 -1.90 -6.30 8.88
N VAL A 117 -1.26 -7.46 8.76
CA VAL A 117 0.20 -7.59 8.87
C VAL A 117 0.95 -6.87 7.75
N TYR A 118 0.26 -6.57 6.66
CA TYR A 118 0.80 -5.80 5.53
C TYR A 118 0.83 -4.30 5.79
N ASP A 119 0.11 -3.81 6.79
CA ASP A 119 0.13 -2.41 7.20
C ASP A 119 1.28 -2.19 8.19
N THR A 120 2.48 -2.05 7.66
CA THR A 120 3.75 -2.02 8.39
C THR A 120 3.82 -0.87 9.40
N PHE A 121 3.22 0.27 9.08
CA PHE A 121 3.20 1.47 9.91
C PHE A 121 1.80 2.09 9.96
N GLY A 122 1.41 2.60 11.12
CA GLY A 122 0.17 3.37 11.28
C GLY A 122 0.37 4.77 10.71
N VAL A 123 -0.42 5.14 9.72
CA VAL A 123 -0.27 6.39 8.97
C VAL A 123 -1.51 7.28 9.08
N GLY A 124 -1.40 8.51 8.59
CA GLY A 124 -2.43 9.54 8.64
C GLY A 124 -1.84 10.94 8.57
N HIS A 125 -0.66 11.15 9.16
CA HIS A 125 0.10 12.39 9.06
C HIS A 125 1.03 12.38 7.85
N SER A 126 1.19 13.52 7.18
CA SER A 126 2.09 13.68 6.03
C SER A 126 3.57 13.71 6.45
N SER A 127 4.44 13.41 5.51
CA SER A 127 5.91 13.56 5.59
C SER A 127 6.61 12.61 6.57
N THR A 128 5.93 11.56 7.03
CA THR A 128 6.45 10.64 8.06
C THR A 128 7.04 9.34 7.50
N SER A 129 6.69 8.98 6.26
CA SER A 129 6.99 7.67 5.68
C SER A 129 8.48 7.39 5.56
N ILE A 130 9.27 8.38 5.15
CA ILE A 130 10.72 8.23 4.94
C ILE A 130 11.41 7.96 6.28
N SER A 131 11.12 8.75 7.32
CA SER A 131 11.67 8.53 8.66
C SER A 131 11.30 7.17 9.22
N ALA A 132 10.03 6.75 9.03
CA ALA A 132 9.56 5.45 9.50
C ALA A 132 10.27 4.30 8.78
N ALA A 133 10.34 4.33 7.45
CA ALA A 133 11.02 3.31 6.65
C ALA A 133 12.53 3.27 6.93
N LEU A 134 13.17 4.45 7.10
CA LEU A 134 14.58 4.54 7.47
C LEU A 134 14.87 3.91 8.82
N GLY A 135 14.06 4.21 9.84
CA GLY A 135 14.22 3.61 11.17
C GLY A 135 14.09 2.08 11.12
N MET A 136 13.16 1.55 10.32
CA MET A 136 13.03 0.10 10.10
C MET A 136 14.23 -0.48 9.35
N ALA A 137 14.76 0.24 8.35
CA ALA A 137 15.94 -0.19 7.59
C ALA A 137 17.20 -0.26 8.48
N ILE A 138 17.42 0.74 9.32
CA ILE A 138 18.51 0.77 10.30
C ILE A 138 18.36 -0.40 11.30
N ALA A 139 17.15 -0.62 11.82
CA ALA A 139 16.89 -1.73 12.74
C ALA A 139 17.15 -3.09 12.06
N SER A 140 16.73 -3.26 10.80
CA SER A 140 17.01 -4.49 10.04
C SER A 140 18.50 -4.70 9.81
N LYS A 141 19.23 -3.64 9.43
CA LYS A 141 20.68 -3.66 9.28
C LYS A 141 21.40 -4.09 10.59
N ASN A 142 21.01 -3.50 11.71
CA ASN A 142 21.59 -3.80 13.03
C ASN A 142 21.27 -5.24 13.49
N ASN A 143 20.15 -5.82 13.04
CA ASN A 143 19.76 -7.21 13.32
C ASN A 143 20.26 -8.20 12.28
N GLY A 144 21.08 -7.79 11.32
CA GLY A 144 21.64 -8.66 10.29
C GLY A 144 20.69 -9.05 9.15
N ASN A 145 19.51 -8.45 9.06
CA ASN A 145 18.52 -8.69 8.00
C ASN A 145 18.81 -7.78 6.78
N LEU A 146 19.95 -8.01 6.13
CA LEU A 146 20.46 -7.13 5.07
C LEU A 146 19.73 -7.25 3.73
N ASP A 147 19.02 -8.34 3.51
CA ASP A 147 18.22 -8.61 2.31
C ASP A 147 16.82 -7.97 2.34
N LYS A 148 16.36 -7.57 3.53
CA LYS A 148 15.03 -6.99 3.73
C LYS A 148 14.93 -5.59 3.12
N GLN A 149 13.88 -5.39 2.32
CA GLN A 149 13.64 -4.11 1.65
C GLN A 149 12.70 -3.22 2.49
N HIS A 150 12.96 -1.92 2.46
CA HIS A 150 12.14 -0.92 3.15
C HIS A 150 11.75 0.15 2.14
N ILE A 151 10.46 0.29 1.90
CA ILE A 151 9.93 1.14 0.84
C ILE A 151 9.04 2.23 1.45
N ALA A 152 9.35 3.48 1.16
CA ALA A 152 8.50 4.64 1.46
C ALA A 152 7.88 5.16 0.16
N VAL A 153 6.55 5.24 0.11
CA VAL A 153 5.83 5.90 -0.98
C VAL A 153 5.29 7.22 -0.46
N ILE A 154 5.78 8.33 -1.00
CA ILE A 154 5.43 9.68 -0.57
C ILE A 154 4.88 10.48 -1.75
N GLY A 155 3.82 11.24 -1.55
CA GLY A 155 3.25 12.12 -2.57
C GLY A 155 3.96 13.47 -2.63
N ASP A 156 3.82 14.13 -3.78
CA ASP A 156 4.38 15.47 -4.07
C ASP A 156 4.00 16.52 -3.02
N GLY A 157 2.77 16.50 -2.54
CA GLY A 157 2.32 17.41 -1.48
C GLY A 157 2.94 17.14 -0.11
N ALA A 158 3.37 15.90 0.14
CA ALA A 158 3.94 15.51 1.43
C ALA A 158 5.47 15.68 1.48
N ILE A 159 6.16 15.60 0.34
CA ILE A 159 7.63 15.71 0.31
C ILE A 159 8.11 17.12 0.68
N GLY A 160 7.27 18.15 0.52
CA GLY A 160 7.59 19.53 0.92
C GLY A 160 7.69 19.76 2.44
N GLY A 161 7.31 18.80 3.26
CA GLY A 161 7.41 18.91 4.72
C GLY A 161 8.84 18.78 5.24
N GLY A 162 9.22 19.58 6.23
CA GLY A 162 10.59 19.60 6.80
C GLY A 162 11.05 18.22 7.26
N MET A 163 10.17 17.43 7.88
CA MET A 163 10.47 16.07 8.32
C MET A 163 10.89 15.14 7.17
N ALA A 164 10.31 15.31 5.97
CA ALA A 164 10.72 14.53 4.80
C ALA A 164 12.15 14.88 4.37
N PHE A 165 12.51 16.16 4.35
CA PHE A 165 13.88 16.62 4.03
C PHE A 165 14.89 16.16 5.06
N GLU A 166 14.57 16.24 6.36
CA GLU A 166 15.43 15.73 7.43
C GLU A 166 15.68 14.24 7.27
N ALA A 167 14.63 13.47 6.95
CA ALA A 167 14.74 12.03 6.72
C ALA A 167 15.56 11.69 5.47
N LEU A 168 15.40 12.43 4.37
CA LEU A 168 16.20 12.29 3.16
C LEU A 168 17.69 12.54 3.44
N ASN A 169 18.00 13.62 4.16
CA ASN A 169 19.36 13.93 4.56
C ASN A 169 19.98 12.83 5.44
N HIS A 170 19.22 12.33 6.41
CA HIS A 170 19.65 11.23 7.27
C HIS A 170 19.83 9.92 6.48
N ALA A 171 18.90 9.58 5.57
CA ALA A 171 19.00 8.39 4.73
C ALA A 171 20.24 8.39 3.84
N GLY A 172 20.64 9.58 3.35
CA GLY A 172 21.84 9.75 2.50
C GLY A 172 23.16 9.42 3.24
N ILE A 173 23.19 9.52 4.57
CA ILE A 173 24.37 9.25 5.39
C ILE A 173 24.38 7.80 5.88
N GLU A 174 23.20 7.26 6.24
CA GLU A 174 23.08 5.96 6.93
C GLU A 174 23.41 4.74 6.06
N ASN A 175 23.44 4.89 4.75
CA ASN A 175 23.69 3.78 3.80
C ASN A 175 22.87 2.52 4.15
N SER A 176 21.58 2.71 4.38
CA SER A 176 20.62 1.67 4.72
C SER A 176 19.80 1.27 3.50
N ASN A 177 19.27 0.04 3.49
CA ASN A 177 18.48 -0.48 2.38
C ASN A 177 17.05 0.10 2.40
N ILE A 178 16.91 1.29 1.81
CA ILE A 178 15.64 2.02 1.68
C ILE A 178 15.41 2.44 0.23
N LEU A 179 14.19 2.25 -0.24
CA LEU A 179 13.69 2.77 -1.51
C LEU A 179 12.65 3.86 -1.23
N ILE A 180 12.87 5.05 -1.78
CA ILE A 180 11.93 6.17 -1.68
C ILE A 180 11.32 6.41 -3.04
N ILE A 181 9.99 6.41 -3.11
CA ILE A 181 9.20 6.60 -4.34
C ILE A 181 8.35 7.85 -4.16
N LEU A 182 8.56 8.83 -5.06
CA LEU A 182 7.78 10.07 -5.18
C LEU A 182 6.71 9.91 -6.26
#